data_361318d8605537e5c31edec7d491ab29
#
_entry.id   361318d8605537e5c31edec7d491ab29
#
_cell.length_a   1.000
_cell.length_b   1.000
_cell.length_c   1.000
_cell.angle_alpha   90.00
_cell.angle_beta   90.00
_cell.angle_gamma   90.00
#
_symmetry.space_group_name_H-M   'P 1'
#
loop_
_entity.id
_entity.type
_entity.pdbx_description
1 polymer ?
#
loop_
_entity_poly.entity_id
_entity_poly.type
_entity_poly.pdbx_seq_one_letter_code
_entity_poly.pdbx_strand_id
1 'polypeptide(L)'
;PVHGLEDALGYKESRLHTAGFFFGATGTTLALTFMTWVMTTNYPINFGGKPNWPLPSFIPITFELTVLFSAWGMTLTYLVRNKLWPGRVPRIYDKRTTDDRFALVFDAEKLSDTQISDIKGLCTKEGAVEVKDKVFAGHDEL
;
A
#
# COMPACT_ATOMS: atom_id res chain seq x y z
N PRO A 1 3.06 -9.95 15.85
CA PRO A 1 3.11 -10.40 14.44
C PRO A 1 3.66 -11.81 14.35
N VAL A 2 3.08 -12.63 13.49
CA VAL A 2 3.55 -13.99 13.24
C VAL A 2 4.62 -13.92 12.16
N HIS A 3 5.85 -14.32 12.48
CA HIS A 3 6.94 -14.35 11.53
C HIS A 3 6.87 -15.60 10.65
N GLY A 4 7.23 -15.48 9.37
CA GLY A 4 7.23 -16.60 8.42
C GLY A 4 5.85 -17.02 7.89
N LEU A 5 4.80 -16.26 8.18
CA LEU A 5 3.44 -16.55 7.72
C LEU A 5 3.32 -16.45 6.20
N GLU A 6 4.03 -15.50 5.61
CA GLU A 6 4.02 -15.25 4.16
C GLU A 6 4.57 -16.45 3.39
N ASP A 7 5.69 -17.02 3.87
CA ASP A 7 6.29 -18.22 3.29
C ASP A 7 5.38 -19.45 3.47
N ALA A 8 4.78 -19.61 4.65
CA ALA A 8 3.89 -20.73 4.95
C ALA A 8 2.60 -20.70 4.11
N LEU A 9 2.08 -19.51 3.80
CA LEU A 9 0.89 -19.32 2.98
C LEU A 9 1.18 -19.18 1.49
N GLY A 10 2.45 -19.13 1.10
CA GLY A 10 2.88 -18.96 -0.29
C GLY A 10 2.47 -17.61 -0.90
N TYR A 11 2.33 -16.57 -0.08
CA TYR A 11 2.03 -15.24 -0.59
C TYR A 11 3.23 -14.61 -1.28
N LYS A 12 2.98 -14.02 -2.44
CA LYS A 12 3.97 -13.23 -3.14
C LYS A 12 4.09 -11.85 -2.49
N GLU A 13 5.32 -11.36 -2.39
CA GLU A 13 5.60 -10.02 -1.89
C GLU A 13 4.78 -8.95 -2.62
N SER A 14 4.35 -7.94 -1.89
CA SER A 14 3.62 -6.81 -2.44
C SER A 14 4.52 -5.96 -3.34
N ARG A 15 4.04 -5.57 -4.51
CA ARG A 15 4.73 -4.62 -5.41
C ARG A 15 4.58 -3.15 -4.99
N LEU A 16 4.16 -2.88 -3.78
CA LEU A 16 3.95 -1.50 -3.30
C LEU A 16 5.26 -0.72 -3.24
N HIS A 17 6.37 -1.38 -2.86
CA HIS A 17 7.70 -0.77 -2.88
C HIS A 17 8.14 -0.35 -4.28
N THR A 18 7.78 -1.12 -5.30
CA THR A 18 8.05 -0.77 -6.70
C THR A 18 7.28 0.49 -7.12
N ALA A 19 6.01 0.61 -6.70
CA ALA A 19 5.23 1.83 -6.92
C ALA A 19 5.90 3.03 -6.21
N GLY A 20 6.35 2.87 -4.97
CA GLY A 20 7.08 3.91 -4.23
C GLY A 20 8.31 4.41 -4.96
N PHE A 21 9.10 3.50 -5.57
CA PHE A 21 10.26 3.87 -6.37
C PHE A 21 9.87 4.75 -7.60
N PHE A 22 8.87 4.35 -8.36
CA PHE A 22 8.44 5.12 -9.53
C PHE A 22 7.88 6.50 -9.16
N PHE A 23 7.08 6.58 -8.11
CA PHE A 23 6.59 7.87 -7.61
C PHE A 23 7.72 8.75 -7.09
N GLY A 24 8.69 8.18 -6.35
CA GLY A 24 9.86 8.90 -5.89
C GLY A 24 10.71 9.43 -7.04
N ALA A 25 10.98 8.60 -8.06
CA ALA A 25 11.71 9.01 -9.26
C ALA A 25 10.98 10.14 -10.01
N THR A 26 9.64 10.08 -10.07
CA THR A 26 8.83 11.16 -10.65
C THR A 26 8.99 12.45 -9.86
N GLY A 27 8.93 12.38 -8.52
CA GLY A 27 9.14 13.54 -7.64
C GLY A 27 10.52 14.18 -7.83
N THR A 28 11.57 13.35 -7.88
CA THR A 28 12.95 13.79 -8.16
C THR A 28 13.07 14.52 -9.49
N THR A 29 12.56 13.90 -10.55
CA THR A 29 12.63 14.47 -11.92
C THR A 29 11.87 15.78 -12.00
N LEU A 30 10.67 15.84 -11.42
CA LEU A 30 9.84 17.03 -11.41
C LEU A 30 10.53 18.18 -10.65
N ALA A 31 11.09 17.88 -9.46
CA ALA A 31 11.82 18.86 -8.64
C ALA A 31 13.00 19.46 -9.40
N LEU A 32 13.88 18.62 -9.94
CA LEU A 32 15.07 19.08 -10.66
C LEU A 32 14.72 19.86 -11.92
N THR A 33 13.77 19.37 -12.72
CA THR A 33 13.34 20.03 -13.94
C THR A 33 12.73 21.40 -13.65
N PHE A 34 11.82 21.46 -12.66
CA PHE A 34 11.14 22.69 -12.28
C PHE A 34 12.13 23.74 -11.74
N MET A 35 12.99 23.36 -10.80
CA MET A 35 13.99 24.29 -10.24
C MET A 35 14.97 24.77 -11.31
N THR A 36 15.46 23.86 -12.15
CA THR A 36 16.34 24.23 -13.24
C THR A 36 15.67 25.24 -14.17
N TRP A 37 14.46 24.94 -14.63
CA TRP A 37 13.72 25.83 -15.53
C TRP A 37 13.47 27.21 -14.90
N VAL A 38 13.02 27.26 -13.65
CA VAL A 38 12.77 28.54 -12.96
C VAL A 38 14.05 29.35 -12.83
N MET A 39 15.13 28.75 -12.35
CA MET A 39 16.37 29.45 -12.01
C MET A 39 17.20 29.83 -13.24
N THR A 40 17.07 29.11 -14.36
CA THR A 40 17.86 29.38 -15.57
C THR A 40 17.11 30.15 -16.66
N THR A 41 15.79 29.93 -16.77
CA THR A 41 15.01 30.41 -17.91
C THR A 41 13.93 31.41 -17.51
N ASN A 42 13.10 31.02 -16.52
CA ASN A 42 11.89 31.81 -16.24
C ASN A 42 12.21 33.05 -15.38
N TYR A 43 13.06 32.89 -14.38
CA TYR A 43 13.39 33.97 -13.44
C TYR A 43 14.85 33.91 -13.00
N PRO A 44 15.83 34.16 -13.91
CA PRO A 44 17.25 34.07 -13.62
C PRO A 44 17.71 35.27 -12.81
N ILE A 45 17.61 35.20 -11.48
CA ILE A 45 18.10 36.23 -10.57
C ILE A 45 19.48 35.84 -10.04
N ASN A 46 20.43 36.74 -10.15
CA ASN A 46 21.75 36.58 -9.57
C ASN A 46 21.83 37.30 -8.22
N PHE A 47 21.95 36.53 -7.15
CA PHE A 47 22.15 37.05 -5.80
C PHE A 47 23.62 36.89 -5.35
N GLY A 48 24.33 37.97 -5.20
CA GLY A 48 25.67 37.94 -4.64
C GLY A 48 26.69 37.11 -5.40
N GLY A 49 26.55 36.97 -6.73
CA GLY A 49 27.46 36.16 -7.52
C GLY A 49 27.21 34.66 -7.49
N LYS A 50 26.11 34.22 -6.86
CA LYS A 50 25.72 32.80 -6.86
C LYS A 50 25.34 32.36 -8.28
N PRO A 51 25.83 31.21 -8.78
CA PRO A 51 25.44 30.71 -10.10
C PRO A 51 23.93 30.41 -10.17
N ASN A 52 23.34 30.63 -11.35
CA ASN A 52 21.91 30.39 -11.58
C ASN A 52 21.52 28.91 -11.46
N TRP A 53 22.48 27.99 -11.50
CA TRP A 53 22.27 26.56 -11.35
C TRP A 53 23.10 25.99 -10.16
N PRO A 54 22.73 26.31 -8.89
CA PRO A 54 23.45 25.85 -7.71
C PRO A 54 22.97 24.47 -7.28
N LEU A 55 23.43 23.41 -7.91
CA LEU A 55 23.00 22.04 -7.67
C LEU A 55 22.94 21.64 -6.17
N PRO A 56 23.93 21.99 -5.32
CA PRO A 56 23.84 21.67 -3.90
C PRO A 56 22.63 22.29 -3.20
N SER A 57 22.15 23.44 -3.64
CA SER A 57 20.95 24.10 -3.07
C SER A 57 19.66 23.41 -3.51
N PHE A 58 19.68 22.60 -4.54
CA PHE A 58 18.51 21.85 -5.01
C PHE A 58 18.30 20.55 -4.24
N ILE A 59 19.35 20.00 -3.58
CA ILE A 59 19.31 18.72 -2.89
C ILE A 59 18.19 18.64 -1.85
N PRO A 60 18.02 19.61 -0.92
CA PRO A 60 16.99 19.52 0.11
C PRO A 60 15.58 19.45 -0.48
N ILE A 61 15.29 20.31 -1.46
CA ILE A 61 13.95 20.38 -2.08
C ILE A 61 13.69 19.12 -2.92
N THR A 62 14.71 18.64 -3.63
CA THR A 62 14.61 17.39 -4.41
C THR A 62 14.32 16.21 -3.50
N PHE A 63 15.00 16.10 -2.37
CA PHE A 63 14.76 15.07 -1.38
C PHE A 63 13.33 15.12 -0.83
N GLU A 64 12.88 16.31 -0.44
CA GLU A 64 11.53 16.53 0.10
C GLU A 64 10.44 16.11 -0.91
N LEU A 65 10.54 16.55 -2.15
CA LEU A 65 9.59 16.18 -3.20
C LEU A 65 9.64 14.68 -3.53
N THR A 66 10.83 14.07 -3.51
CA THR A 66 10.99 12.63 -3.71
C THR A 66 10.21 11.84 -2.65
N VAL A 67 10.42 12.19 -1.37
CA VAL A 67 9.74 11.52 -0.24
C VAL A 67 8.24 11.80 -0.27
N LEU A 68 7.83 13.03 -0.54
CA LEU A 68 6.43 13.42 -0.62
C LEU A 68 5.69 12.62 -1.70
N PHE A 69 6.21 12.59 -2.92
CA PHE A 69 5.58 11.85 -4.02
C PHE A 69 5.57 10.34 -3.76
N SER A 70 6.65 9.79 -3.20
CA SER A 70 6.71 8.38 -2.82
C SER A 70 5.64 8.03 -1.78
N ALA A 71 5.53 8.81 -0.70
CA ALA A 71 4.57 8.57 0.37
C ALA A 71 3.12 8.69 -0.13
N TRP A 72 2.78 9.79 -0.81
CA TRP A 72 1.45 9.98 -1.38
C TRP A 72 1.11 8.93 -2.44
N GLY A 73 2.07 8.63 -3.32
CA GLY A 73 1.88 7.62 -4.36
C GLY A 73 1.63 6.23 -3.80
N MET A 74 2.39 5.81 -2.79
CA MET A 74 2.15 4.53 -2.10
C MET A 74 0.80 4.50 -1.39
N THR A 75 0.45 5.58 -0.68
CA THR A 75 -0.83 5.68 0.03
C THR A 75 -2.01 5.59 -0.95
N LEU A 76 -1.97 6.35 -2.03
CA LEU A 76 -3.01 6.29 -3.06
C LEU A 76 -3.10 4.92 -3.72
N THR A 77 -1.96 4.32 -4.06
CA THR A 77 -1.90 2.97 -4.63
C THR A 77 -2.50 1.95 -3.67
N TYR A 78 -2.20 2.05 -2.37
CA TYR A 78 -2.76 1.19 -1.34
C TYR A 78 -4.28 1.35 -1.24
N LEU A 79 -4.79 2.59 -1.17
CA LEU A 79 -6.22 2.87 -1.09
C LEU A 79 -6.99 2.37 -2.32
N VAL A 80 -6.44 2.62 -3.52
CA VAL A 80 -7.04 2.16 -4.78
C VAL A 80 -7.06 0.63 -4.85
N ARG A 81 -5.94 0.00 -4.54
CA ARG A 81 -5.81 -1.46 -4.62
C ARG A 81 -6.74 -2.18 -3.64
N ASN A 82 -6.87 -1.65 -2.44
CA ASN A 82 -7.77 -2.21 -1.42
C ASN A 82 -9.20 -1.68 -1.53
N LYS A 83 -9.49 -0.88 -2.57
CA LYS A 83 -10.82 -0.31 -2.81
C LYS A 83 -11.37 0.47 -1.60
N LEU A 84 -10.50 1.19 -0.89
CA LEU A 84 -10.83 1.99 0.30
C LEU A 84 -11.18 3.44 -0.11
N TRP A 85 -12.36 3.62 -0.68
CA TRP A 85 -12.86 4.94 -1.07
C TRP A 85 -13.78 5.52 0.01
N PRO A 86 -13.89 6.84 0.12
CA PRO A 86 -14.89 7.47 0.97
C PRO A 86 -16.29 6.98 0.63
N GLY A 87 -17.04 6.53 1.65
CA GLY A 87 -18.41 6.00 1.48
C GLY A 87 -18.51 4.50 1.22
N ARG A 88 -17.40 3.78 1.09
CA ARG A 88 -17.41 2.32 0.97
C ARG A 88 -17.41 1.66 2.35
N VAL A 89 -18.25 0.64 2.52
CA VAL A 89 -18.25 -0.17 3.74
C VAL A 89 -17.11 -1.18 3.67
N PRO A 90 -16.15 -1.16 4.61
CA PRO A 90 -15.03 -2.11 4.61
C PRO A 90 -15.52 -3.52 4.92
N ARG A 91 -14.90 -4.52 4.29
CA ARG A 91 -15.13 -5.94 4.61
C ARG A 91 -14.46 -6.28 5.94
N ILE A 92 -15.21 -6.25 7.01
CA ILE A 92 -14.72 -6.63 8.34
C ILE A 92 -15.10 -8.08 8.59
N TYR A 93 -14.10 -8.97 8.57
CA TYR A 93 -14.29 -10.39 8.85
C TYR A 93 -14.71 -10.61 10.30
N ASP A 94 -13.95 -10.06 11.25
CA ASP A 94 -14.31 -10.01 12.66
C ASP A 94 -13.70 -8.75 13.30
N LYS A 95 -14.44 -8.08 14.18
CA LYS A 95 -13.96 -6.88 14.87
C LYS A 95 -12.77 -7.17 15.80
N ARG A 96 -12.68 -8.40 16.31
CA ARG A 96 -11.61 -8.82 17.21
C ARG A 96 -10.27 -9.06 16.50
N THR A 97 -10.22 -9.06 15.17
CA THR A 97 -8.96 -9.18 14.43
C THR A 97 -8.03 -7.98 14.59
N THR A 98 -8.57 -6.84 15.02
CA THR A 98 -7.80 -5.64 15.33
C THR A 98 -7.41 -5.52 16.82
N ASP A 99 -7.83 -6.46 17.64
CA ASP A 99 -7.64 -6.44 19.09
C ASP A 99 -6.86 -7.68 19.57
N ASP A 100 -7.53 -8.81 19.76
CA ASP A 100 -6.98 -9.96 20.47
C ASP A 100 -7.00 -11.29 19.71
N ARG A 101 -7.46 -11.30 18.45
CA ARG A 101 -7.61 -12.55 17.68
C ARG A 101 -7.00 -12.48 16.29
N PHE A 102 -6.52 -13.62 15.83
CA PHE A 102 -6.15 -13.86 14.45
C PHE A 102 -7.30 -14.54 13.72
N ALA A 103 -7.57 -14.14 12.46
CA ALA A 103 -8.53 -14.80 11.62
C ALA A 103 -7.83 -15.44 10.41
N LEU A 104 -8.11 -16.70 10.17
CA LEU A 104 -7.76 -17.40 8.94
C LEU A 104 -9.01 -17.43 8.06
N VAL A 105 -8.93 -16.85 6.87
CA VAL A 105 -10.07 -16.67 5.97
C VAL A 105 -9.87 -17.49 4.71
N PHE A 106 -10.88 -18.27 4.35
CA PHE A 106 -10.91 -19.06 3.13
C PHE A 106 -12.06 -18.57 2.23
N ASP A 107 -11.80 -18.52 0.94
CA ASP A 107 -12.79 -18.14 -0.05
C ASP A 107 -13.63 -19.38 -0.42
N ALA A 108 -14.85 -19.46 0.13
CA ALA A 108 -15.72 -20.61 -0.05
C ALA A 108 -16.17 -20.81 -1.50
N GLU A 109 -16.22 -19.75 -2.31
CA GLU A 109 -16.62 -19.84 -3.73
C GLU A 109 -15.62 -20.63 -4.59
N LYS A 110 -14.37 -20.73 -4.14
CA LYS A 110 -13.28 -21.43 -4.83
C LYS A 110 -13.06 -22.86 -4.34
N LEU A 111 -13.81 -23.29 -3.35
CA LEU A 111 -13.65 -24.57 -2.68
C LEU A 111 -14.87 -25.48 -2.93
N SER A 112 -14.66 -26.79 -3.01
CA SER A 112 -15.75 -27.75 -3.02
C SER A 112 -16.29 -27.98 -1.59
N ASP A 113 -17.53 -28.42 -1.47
CA ASP A 113 -18.17 -28.70 -0.16
C ASP A 113 -17.38 -29.69 0.69
N THR A 114 -16.74 -30.67 0.06
CA THR A 114 -15.85 -31.64 0.71
C THR A 114 -14.62 -30.95 1.30
N GLN A 115 -13.97 -30.07 0.54
CA GLN A 115 -12.81 -29.30 1.00
C GLN A 115 -13.18 -28.35 2.16
N ILE A 116 -14.35 -27.73 2.10
CA ILE A 116 -14.84 -26.86 3.19
C ILE A 116 -15.03 -27.67 4.47
N SER A 117 -15.62 -28.86 4.38
CA SER A 117 -15.80 -29.76 5.52
C SER A 117 -14.46 -30.20 6.12
N ASP A 118 -13.50 -30.57 5.26
CA ASP A 118 -12.17 -31.01 5.69
C ASP A 118 -11.40 -29.87 6.39
N ILE A 119 -11.46 -28.65 5.82
CA ILE A 119 -10.82 -27.46 6.42
C ILE A 119 -11.45 -27.14 7.78
N LYS A 120 -12.78 -27.18 7.90
CA LYS A 120 -13.45 -26.97 9.21
C LYS A 120 -13.04 -28.00 10.23
N GLY A 121 -12.97 -29.26 9.83
CA GLY A 121 -12.51 -30.36 10.68
C GLY A 121 -11.06 -30.19 11.13
N LEU A 122 -10.18 -29.81 10.21
CA LEU A 122 -8.76 -29.55 10.49
C LEU A 122 -8.59 -28.37 11.44
N CYS A 123 -9.26 -27.25 11.18
CA CYS A 123 -9.18 -26.06 12.05
C CYS A 123 -9.62 -26.39 13.48
N THR A 124 -10.70 -27.14 13.62
CA THR A 124 -11.20 -27.56 14.96
C THR A 124 -10.19 -28.47 15.67
N LYS A 125 -9.58 -29.41 14.92
CA LYS A 125 -8.57 -30.32 15.47
C LYS A 125 -7.29 -29.59 15.91
N GLU A 126 -6.89 -28.57 15.19
CA GLU A 126 -5.70 -27.75 15.48
C GLU A 126 -5.99 -26.64 16.54
N GLY A 127 -7.17 -26.62 17.14
CA GLY A 127 -7.48 -25.76 18.29
C GLY A 127 -8.06 -24.40 17.90
N ALA A 128 -8.71 -24.27 16.76
CA ALA A 128 -9.43 -23.04 16.41
C ALA A 128 -10.51 -22.75 17.47
N VAL A 129 -10.50 -21.55 18.02
CA VAL A 129 -11.43 -21.11 19.06
C VAL A 129 -12.85 -20.99 18.52
N GLU A 130 -12.98 -20.60 17.25
CA GLU A 130 -14.27 -20.39 16.59
C GLU A 130 -14.12 -20.66 15.09
N VAL A 131 -15.05 -21.41 14.52
CA VAL A 131 -15.16 -21.65 13.06
C VAL A 131 -16.57 -21.27 12.63
N LYS A 132 -16.67 -20.26 11.75
CA LYS A 132 -17.96 -19.75 11.28
C LYS A 132 -17.94 -19.40 9.80
N ASP A 133 -19.09 -19.54 9.17
CA ASP A 133 -19.30 -19.04 7.82
C ASP A 133 -19.77 -17.57 7.89
N LYS A 134 -19.25 -16.73 7.01
CA LYS A 134 -19.63 -15.33 6.93
C LYS A 134 -20.03 -14.97 5.50
N VAL A 135 -21.25 -14.50 5.35
CA VAL A 135 -21.77 -13.97 4.09
C VAL A 135 -21.75 -12.44 4.20
N PHE A 136 -21.14 -11.78 3.22
CA PHE A 136 -21.18 -10.32 3.13
C PHE A 136 -22.45 -9.92 2.38
N ALA A 137 -23.29 -9.05 2.97
CA ALA A 137 -24.47 -8.55 2.31
C ALA A 137 -24.10 -7.70 1.09
N GLY A 138 -24.59 -8.09 -0.06
CA GLY A 138 -24.47 -7.65 -1.44
C GLY A 138 -24.15 -6.20 -1.84
N HIS A 139 -23.20 -5.54 -1.20
CA HIS A 139 -22.67 -4.25 -1.68
C HIS A 139 -21.23 -4.38 -2.23
N ASP A 140 -20.79 -5.57 -2.50
CA ASP A 140 -19.39 -5.91 -2.76
C ASP A 140 -19.06 -6.17 -4.25
N GLU A 141 -20.05 -6.05 -5.13
CA GLU A 141 -19.87 -6.18 -6.58
C GLU A 141 -19.90 -4.79 -7.26
N LEU A 142 -18.85 -4.00 -7.08
CA LEU A 142 -18.50 -2.91 -7.99
C LEU A 142 -16.99 -2.75 -8.07
#